data_eb206acec468a8afc0cf6327cdcefd09
#
_entry.id   eb206acec468a8afc0cf6327cdcefd09
#
_cell.length_a   1.000
_cell.length_b   1.000
_cell.length_c   1.000
_cell.angle_alpha   90.00
_cell.angle_beta   90.00
_cell.angle_gamma   90.00
#
_symmetry.space_group_name_H-M   'P 1'
#
loop_
_entity.id
_entity.type
_entity.pdbx_description
1 polymer ?
#
loop_
_entity_poly.entity_id
_entity_poly.type
_entity_poly.pdbx_seq_one_letter_code
_entity_poly.pdbx_strand_id
1 'polypeptide(L)'
;MRSFRSILGAFVAVAAVWAIAGLSAVPAHADGPVQVKSRMGDVCLDAPDGSWLSAVVVNPCNGTDNQRWNQNGEQLESVAFAGNCLTSPNEDRWTAHLGPCLNWFNQHWSPQPNGHIMISLDGCLTVLGGPNPGTWVSTRFCGGHVDQGWDLVP
;
A
#
# COMPACT_ATOMS: atom_id res chain seq x y z
N MET A 1 4.89 88.68 -9.62
CA MET A 1 4.82 88.05 -10.96
C MET A 1 5.81 86.93 -11.03
N ARG A 2 5.43 85.77 -11.21
CA ARG A 2 5.99 84.48 -11.59
C ARG A 2 5.54 83.37 -10.62
N SER A 3 4.64 82.63 -11.18
CA SER A 3 4.01 81.45 -10.57
C SER A 3 4.98 80.27 -10.63
N PHE A 4 5.25 79.63 -9.47
CA PHE A 4 5.91 78.33 -9.40
C PHE A 4 4.84 77.23 -9.24
N ARG A 5 4.71 76.41 -10.26
CA ARG A 5 3.90 75.21 -10.24
C ARG A 5 4.72 74.07 -9.62
N SER A 6 4.32 73.60 -8.45
CA SER A 6 4.85 72.37 -7.86
C SER A 6 4.20 71.18 -8.52
N ILE A 7 5.02 70.28 -9.07
CA ILE A 7 4.62 68.99 -9.63
C ILE A 7 4.80 67.96 -8.50
N LEU A 8 3.67 67.47 -7.94
CA LEU A 8 3.70 66.34 -7.04
C LEU A 8 3.85 65.04 -7.91
N GLY A 9 4.98 64.41 -7.79
CA GLY A 9 5.17 63.07 -8.33
C GLY A 9 4.57 62.02 -7.41
N ALA A 10 3.57 61.32 -7.90
CA ALA A 10 3.01 60.16 -7.19
C ALA A 10 3.88 58.92 -7.45
N PHE A 11 4.54 58.43 -6.40
CA PHE A 11 5.19 57.11 -6.46
C PHE A 11 4.13 56.01 -6.28
N VAL A 12 3.89 55.28 -7.33
CA VAL A 12 3.11 54.04 -7.27
C VAL A 12 4.04 52.90 -6.82
N ALA A 13 3.88 52.46 -5.60
CA ALA A 13 4.57 51.28 -5.09
C ALA A 13 3.84 50.03 -5.61
N VAL A 14 4.48 49.32 -6.53
CA VAL A 14 3.98 48.00 -7.01
C VAL A 14 4.46 46.94 -5.99
N ALA A 15 3.56 46.47 -5.16
CA ALA A 15 3.81 45.34 -4.29
C ALA A 15 3.70 44.04 -5.12
N ALA A 16 4.84 43.42 -5.38
CA ALA A 16 4.91 42.12 -6.01
C ALA A 16 4.50 41.04 -4.97
N VAL A 17 3.30 40.50 -5.09
CA VAL A 17 2.85 39.35 -4.31
C VAL A 17 3.44 38.09 -4.92
N TRP A 18 4.43 37.49 -4.25
CA TRP A 18 4.96 36.19 -4.60
C TRP A 18 3.98 35.14 -4.09
N ALA A 19 3.16 34.60 -4.98
CA ALA A 19 2.37 33.41 -4.69
C ALA A 19 3.32 32.21 -4.63
N ILE A 20 3.61 31.72 -3.44
CA ILE A 20 4.29 30.44 -3.24
C ILE A 20 3.24 29.37 -3.57
N ALA A 21 3.28 28.86 -4.80
CA ALA A 21 2.54 27.67 -5.14
C ALA A 21 3.16 26.51 -4.35
N GLY A 22 2.51 26.10 -3.26
CA GLY A 22 2.86 24.87 -2.53
C GLY A 22 2.65 23.70 -3.48
N LEU A 23 3.73 23.16 -4.03
CA LEU A 23 3.73 21.86 -4.69
C LEU A 23 3.46 20.82 -3.60
N SER A 24 2.18 20.43 -3.44
CA SER A 24 1.82 19.22 -2.73
C SER A 24 2.42 18.06 -3.52
N ALA A 25 3.50 17.47 -3.01
CA ALA A 25 4.01 16.22 -3.54
C ALA A 25 2.93 15.17 -3.35
N VAL A 26 2.20 14.84 -4.41
CA VAL A 26 1.38 13.64 -4.46
C VAL A 26 2.37 12.48 -4.28
N PRO A 27 2.17 11.58 -3.30
CA PRO A 27 3.01 10.40 -3.20
C PRO A 27 2.93 9.67 -4.55
N ALA A 28 4.08 9.50 -5.20
CA ALA A 28 4.15 8.68 -6.40
C ALA A 28 3.70 7.26 -6.00
N HIS A 29 2.55 6.85 -6.48
CA HIS A 29 2.21 5.44 -6.49
C HIS A 29 3.27 4.79 -7.36
N ALA A 30 3.95 3.77 -6.83
CA ALA A 30 4.87 3.00 -7.64
C ALA A 30 4.07 2.40 -8.80
N ASP A 31 4.33 2.88 -10.02
CA ASP A 31 3.68 2.39 -11.24
C ASP A 31 4.24 1.00 -11.60
N GLY A 32 4.12 0.02 -10.71
CA GLY A 32 4.63 -1.32 -10.92
C GLY A 32 4.30 -2.27 -9.78
N PRO A 33 4.58 -3.57 -9.96
CA PRO A 33 4.34 -4.53 -8.92
C PRO A 33 5.24 -4.27 -7.71
N VAL A 34 4.67 -4.45 -6.52
CA VAL A 34 5.36 -4.27 -5.24
C VAL A 34 5.59 -5.60 -4.54
N GLN A 35 6.62 -5.66 -3.69
CA GLN A 35 6.71 -6.67 -2.66
C GLN A 35 5.99 -6.19 -1.40
N VAL A 36 5.27 -7.08 -0.74
CA VAL A 36 4.62 -6.83 0.55
C VAL A 36 5.54 -7.39 1.63
N LYS A 37 6.44 -6.54 2.14
CA LYS A 37 7.47 -6.93 3.09
C LYS A 37 6.98 -6.82 4.53
N SER A 38 7.15 -7.86 5.31
CA SER A 38 6.81 -7.86 6.73
C SER A 38 7.82 -7.06 7.56
N ARG A 39 7.33 -6.31 8.54
CA ARG A 39 8.16 -5.63 9.54
C ARG A 39 8.74 -6.54 10.60
N MET A 40 8.36 -7.82 10.60
CA MET A 40 8.95 -8.84 11.49
C MET A 40 10.39 -9.21 11.10
N GLY A 41 10.81 -8.97 9.86
CA GLY A 41 12.13 -9.33 9.37
C GLY A 41 12.23 -9.30 7.85
N ASP A 42 13.21 -9.99 7.30
CA ASP A 42 13.44 -10.03 5.85
C ASP A 42 12.60 -11.12 5.18
N VAL A 43 11.28 -11.05 5.39
CA VAL A 43 10.31 -11.94 4.76
C VAL A 43 9.23 -11.15 4.03
N CYS A 44 8.80 -11.68 2.91
CA CYS A 44 7.81 -11.10 2.02
C CYS A 44 6.59 -12.01 1.85
N LEU A 45 5.45 -11.42 1.59
CA LEU A 45 4.22 -12.12 1.24
C LEU A 45 4.44 -12.91 -0.04
N ASP A 46 4.19 -14.21 0.00
CA ASP A 46 4.54 -15.18 -1.04
C ASP A 46 3.34 -16.08 -1.37
N ALA A 47 3.03 -16.17 -2.64
CA ALA A 47 2.09 -17.16 -3.16
C ALA A 47 2.89 -18.31 -3.78
N PRO A 48 3.12 -19.42 -3.06
CA PRO A 48 4.04 -20.46 -3.49
C PRO A 48 3.53 -21.21 -4.72
N ASP A 49 2.23 -21.27 -4.91
CA ASP A 49 1.60 -21.79 -6.13
C ASP A 49 0.27 -21.08 -6.42
N GLY A 50 -0.29 -21.28 -7.60
CA GLY A 50 -1.54 -20.66 -8.04
C GLY A 50 -2.81 -21.37 -7.58
N SER A 51 -2.68 -22.41 -6.76
CA SER A 51 -3.84 -23.17 -6.28
C SER A 51 -4.64 -22.35 -5.26
N TRP A 52 -5.94 -22.29 -5.47
CA TRP A 52 -6.86 -21.70 -4.49
C TRP A 52 -6.89 -22.53 -3.17
N LEU A 53 -6.33 -23.73 -3.17
CA LEU A 53 -6.19 -24.59 -1.99
C LEU A 53 -4.96 -24.26 -1.14
N SER A 54 -3.96 -23.59 -1.72
CA SER A 54 -2.71 -23.29 -1.05
C SER A 54 -2.81 -22.00 -0.25
N ALA A 55 -2.18 -22.01 0.93
CA ALA A 55 -2.06 -20.81 1.74
C ALA A 55 -1.04 -19.85 1.12
N VAL A 56 -1.33 -18.56 1.20
CA VAL A 56 -0.32 -17.51 1.07
C VAL A 56 0.49 -17.50 2.37
N VAL A 57 1.81 -17.37 2.23
CA VAL A 57 2.77 -17.50 3.33
C VAL A 57 3.72 -16.31 3.35
N VAL A 58 4.63 -16.25 4.31
CA VAL A 58 5.84 -15.44 4.22
C VAL A 58 7.03 -16.33 3.94
N ASN A 59 7.91 -15.87 3.05
CA ASN A 59 9.20 -16.48 2.74
C ASN A 59 10.29 -15.40 2.70
N PRO A 60 11.57 -15.74 2.82
CA PRO A 60 12.66 -14.78 2.62
C PRO A 60 12.47 -13.98 1.35
N CYS A 61 12.61 -12.65 1.44
CA CYS A 61 12.43 -11.77 0.29
C CYS A 61 13.46 -12.11 -0.80
N ASN A 62 12.99 -12.45 -1.99
CA ASN A 62 13.85 -12.87 -3.11
C ASN A 62 13.53 -12.18 -4.43
N GLY A 63 12.50 -11.32 -4.47
CA GLY A 63 12.11 -10.54 -5.64
C GLY A 63 11.52 -11.33 -6.79
N THR A 64 11.20 -12.62 -6.60
CA THR A 64 10.53 -13.42 -7.62
C THR A 64 9.07 -13.01 -7.81
N ASP A 65 8.48 -13.37 -8.93
CA ASP A 65 7.08 -13.04 -9.26
C ASP A 65 6.07 -13.61 -8.25
N ASN A 66 6.43 -14.68 -7.53
CA ASN A 66 5.62 -15.22 -6.43
C ASN A 66 5.45 -14.26 -5.26
N GLN A 67 6.37 -13.29 -5.10
CA GLN A 67 6.37 -12.29 -4.04
C GLN A 67 6.01 -10.89 -4.55
N ARG A 68 5.65 -10.77 -5.82
CA ARG A 68 5.30 -9.49 -6.44
C ARG A 68 3.80 -9.41 -6.68
N TRP A 69 3.25 -8.24 -6.39
CA TRP A 69 1.82 -7.98 -6.38
C TRP A 69 1.50 -6.70 -7.13
N ASN A 70 0.61 -6.78 -8.10
CA ASN A 70 0.05 -5.61 -8.77
C ASN A 70 -1.05 -5.00 -7.88
N GLN A 71 -0.98 -3.70 -7.67
CA GLN A 71 -2.00 -2.96 -6.94
C GLN A 71 -3.08 -2.48 -7.92
N ASN A 72 -4.17 -3.23 -8.03
CA ASN A 72 -5.30 -2.90 -8.90
C ASN A 72 -6.45 -2.34 -8.05
N GLY A 73 -6.41 -1.03 -7.76
CA GLY A 73 -7.31 -0.41 -6.80
C GLY A 73 -7.07 -0.97 -5.40
N GLU A 74 -8.06 -1.62 -4.82
CA GLU A 74 -7.97 -2.28 -3.51
C GLU A 74 -7.56 -3.76 -3.60
N GLN A 75 -7.30 -4.29 -4.80
CA GLN A 75 -6.88 -5.68 -4.98
C GLN A 75 -5.37 -5.80 -5.07
N LEU A 76 -4.82 -6.88 -4.51
CA LEU A 76 -3.45 -7.32 -4.68
C LEU A 76 -3.45 -8.55 -5.60
N GLU A 77 -3.19 -8.33 -6.88
CA GLU A 77 -3.11 -9.39 -7.88
C GLU A 77 -1.71 -9.98 -7.94
N SER A 78 -1.61 -11.30 -7.92
CA SER A 78 -0.32 -12.00 -8.04
C SER A 78 0.29 -11.80 -9.42
N VAL A 79 1.58 -11.45 -9.47
CA VAL A 79 2.32 -11.38 -10.74
C VAL A 79 2.57 -12.76 -11.30
N ALA A 80 2.93 -13.73 -10.46
CA ALA A 80 3.17 -15.11 -10.91
C ALA A 80 1.91 -15.80 -11.42
N PHE A 81 0.76 -15.45 -10.85
CA PHE A 81 -0.52 -16.11 -11.16
C PHE A 81 -1.56 -15.08 -11.55
N ALA A 82 -1.33 -14.42 -12.69
CA ALA A 82 -2.19 -13.37 -13.22
C ALA A 82 -3.67 -13.77 -13.22
N GLY A 83 -4.54 -12.84 -12.87
CA GLY A 83 -5.98 -13.07 -12.71
C GLY A 83 -6.36 -13.65 -11.35
N ASN A 84 -5.40 -13.90 -10.45
CA ASN A 84 -5.65 -14.32 -9.08
C ASN A 84 -5.21 -13.26 -8.09
N CYS A 85 -6.11 -12.94 -7.16
CA CYS A 85 -5.94 -11.91 -6.15
C CYS A 85 -5.81 -12.52 -4.75
N LEU A 86 -5.05 -11.82 -3.90
CA LEU A 86 -5.01 -12.11 -2.48
C LEU A 86 -6.44 -12.05 -1.92
N THR A 87 -6.86 -13.14 -1.31
CA THR A 87 -8.21 -13.32 -0.78
C THR A 87 -8.10 -13.63 0.72
N SER A 88 -8.89 -12.94 1.54
CA SER A 88 -8.90 -13.16 2.97
C SER A 88 -9.54 -14.51 3.32
N PRO A 89 -9.24 -15.04 4.52
CA PRO A 89 -9.92 -16.22 5.04
C PRO A 89 -11.45 -16.09 5.01
N ASN A 90 -12.11 -17.20 4.87
CA ASN A 90 -13.55 -17.33 4.99
C ASN A 90 -13.91 -18.51 5.95
N GLU A 91 -15.17 -18.86 6.05
CA GLU A 91 -15.64 -19.95 6.94
C GLU A 91 -14.95 -21.29 6.63
N ASP A 92 -14.56 -21.52 5.37
CA ASP A 92 -13.94 -22.77 4.92
C ASP A 92 -12.41 -22.74 4.99
N ARG A 93 -11.79 -21.56 5.23
CA ARG A 93 -10.34 -21.35 5.15
C ARG A 93 -9.83 -20.43 6.22
N TRP A 94 -8.82 -20.90 6.93
CA TRP A 94 -8.17 -20.18 8.03
C TRP A 94 -7.06 -19.23 7.60
N THR A 95 -6.60 -19.37 6.34
CA THR A 95 -5.44 -18.65 5.80
C THR A 95 -5.85 -17.79 4.61
N ALA A 96 -5.11 -16.71 4.39
CA ALA A 96 -5.17 -16.00 3.14
C ALA A 96 -4.73 -16.96 2.00
N HIS A 97 -5.33 -16.81 0.85
CA HIS A 97 -5.11 -17.66 -0.32
C HIS A 97 -5.27 -16.84 -1.60
N LEU A 98 -4.94 -17.44 -2.75
CA LEU A 98 -5.28 -16.85 -4.04
C LEU A 98 -6.69 -17.28 -4.46
N GLY A 99 -7.44 -16.34 -5.02
CA GLY A 99 -8.71 -16.59 -5.67
C GLY A 99 -8.86 -15.76 -6.93
N PRO A 100 -9.72 -16.13 -7.88
CA PRO A 100 -9.97 -15.30 -9.05
C PRO A 100 -10.28 -13.86 -8.65
N CYS A 101 -9.72 -12.88 -9.36
CA CYS A 101 -9.97 -11.45 -9.12
C CYS A 101 -11.41 -11.10 -9.52
N LEU A 102 -12.34 -11.15 -8.58
CA LEU A 102 -13.77 -10.93 -8.80
C LEU A 102 -14.31 -9.69 -8.09
N ASN A 103 -13.43 -8.86 -7.57
CA ASN A 103 -13.77 -7.63 -6.84
C ASN A 103 -14.75 -7.87 -5.67
N TRP A 104 -14.62 -9.00 -4.98
CA TRP A 104 -15.38 -9.31 -3.78
C TRP A 104 -14.82 -8.58 -2.56
N PHE A 105 -15.66 -8.32 -1.57
CA PHE A 105 -15.27 -7.60 -0.33
C PHE A 105 -14.09 -8.25 0.40
N ASN A 106 -13.91 -9.57 0.28
CA ASN A 106 -12.80 -10.33 0.87
C ASN A 106 -11.48 -10.25 0.06
N GLN A 107 -11.45 -9.40 -0.97
CA GLN A 107 -10.27 -9.05 -1.78
C GLN A 107 -9.95 -7.56 -1.71
N HIS A 108 -10.68 -6.76 -0.92
CA HIS A 108 -10.45 -5.32 -0.81
C HIS A 108 -9.47 -5.03 0.32
N TRP A 109 -8.21 -4.89 -0.05
CA TRP A 109 -7.10 -4.61 0.86
C TRP A 109 -6.75 -3.13 0.81
N SER A 110 -6.71 -2.49 1.98
CA SER A 110 -6.40 -1.07 2.12
C SER A 110 -5.12 -0.89 2.92
N PRO A 111 -3.98 -0.61 2.27
CA PRO A 111 -2.75 -0.23 2.96
C PRO A 111 -2.93 1.07 3.74
N GLN A 112 -2.50 1.08 4.99
CA GLN A 112 -2.62 2.21 5.91
C GLN A 112 -1.26 2.87 6.16
N PRO A 113 -1.20 4.17 6.49
CA PRO A 113 0.06 4.87 6.78
C PRO A 113 0.86 4.27 7.95
N ASN A 114 0.20 3.58 8.89
CA ASN A 114 0.85 2.91 10.01
C ASN A 114 1.49 1.55 9.63
N GLY A 115 1.28 1.11 8.37
CA GLY A 115 1.79 -0.16 7.85
C GLY A 115 0.82 -1.32 7.96
N HIS A 116 -0.37 -1.13 8.49
CA HIS A 116 -1.40 -2.16 8.40
C HIS A 116 -1.89 -2.30 6.95
N ILE A 117 -2.21 -3.52 6.55
CA ILE A 117 -3.00 -3.79 5.34
C ILE A 117 -4.33 -4.33 5.82
N MET A 118 -5.35 -3.47 5.74
CA MET A 118 -6.67 -3.75 6.28
C MET A 118 -7.59 -4.36 5.23
N ILE A 119 -8.46 -5.23 5.69
CA ILE A 119 -9.63 -5.66 4.93
C ILE A 119 -10.90 -5.13 5.62
N SER A 120 -12.01 -5.01 4.89
CA SER A 120 -13.29 -4.61 5.47
C SER A 120 -13.61 -5.46 6.71
N LEU A 121 -14.18 -4.82 7.76
CA LEU A 121 -14.54 -5.42 9.05
C LEU A 121 -13.39 -5.55 10.07
N ASP A 122 -12.50 -4.56 10.14
CA ASP A 122 -11.44 -4.43 11.15
C ASP A 122 -10.40 -5.57 11.17
N GLY A 123 -10.26 -6.28 10.06
CA GLY A 123 -9.23 -7.29 9.88
C GLY A 123 -7.94 -6.71 9.33
N CYS A 124 -6.80 -7.07 9.93
CA CYS A 124 -5.47 -6.76 9.41
C CYS A 124 -4.77 -8.02 8.90
N LEU A 125 -4.08 -7.90 7.77
CA LEU A 125 -3.21 -8.94 7.26
C LEU A 125 -2.16 -9.27 8.32
N THR A 126 -2.06 -10.54 8.71
CA THR A 126 -1.30 -10.97 9.89
C THR A 126 -0.49 -12.22 9.60
N VAL A 127 0.78 -12.22 9.99
CA VAL A 127 1.63 -13.41 9.99
C VAL A 127 1.27 -14.27 11.21
N LEU A 128 0.90 -15.54 11.02
CA LEU A 128 0.42 -16.42 12.09
C LEU A 128 1.54 -17.09 12.91
N GLY A 129 2.62 -16.39 13.18
CA GLY A 129 3.76 -16.94 13.91
C GLY A 129 4.99 -16.05 13.80
N GLY A 130 6.17 -16.66 13.84
CA GLY A 130 7.42 -15.96 13.61
C GLY A 130 7.71 -15.72 12.11
N PRO A 131 8.76 -14.94 11.80
CA PRO A 131 9.17 -14.66 10.42
C PRO A 131 9.95 -15.85 9.81
N ASN A 132 9.41 -17.05 9.95
CA ASN A 132 10.02 -18.27 9.40
C ASN A 132 9.46 -18.58 8.01
N PRO A 133 10.28 -19.13 7.11
CA PRO A 133 9.81 -19.55 5.80
C PRO A 133 8.59 -20.48 5.88
N GLY A 134 7.59 -20.20 5.06
CA GLY A 134 6.35 -20.98 5.01
C GLY A 134 5.35 -20.67 6.11
N THR A 135 5.60 -19.68 6.96
CA THR A 135 4.61 -19.23 7.96
C THR A 135 3.37 -18.68 7.28
N TRP A 136 2.22 -19.16 7.67
CA TRP A 136 0.93 -18.77 7.10
C TRP A 136 0.57 -17.34 7.41
N VAL A 137 -0.18 -16.77 6.49
CA VAL A 137 -0.77 -15.43 6.63
C VAL A 137 -2.28 -15.55 6.69
N SER A 138 -2.90 -14.71 7.48
CA SER A 138 -4.34 -14.70 7.71
C SER A 138 -4.81 -13.26 7.99
N THR A 139 -6.01 -13.11 8.49
CA THR A 139 -6.52 -11.86 9.06
C THR A 139 -6.80 -12.02 10.55
N ARG A 140 -6.54 -10.97 11.32
CA ARG A 140 -6.84 -10.86 12.75
C ARG A 140 -7.29 -9.44 13.04
N PHE A 141 -7.95 -9.22 14.17
CA PHE A 141 -8.24 -7.86 14.62
C PHE A 141 -6.98 -7.01 14.64
N CYS A 142 -7.07 -5.78 14.16
CA CYS A 142 -5.96 -4.86 14.12
C CYS A 142 -5.54 -4.47 15.54
N GLY A 143 -4.39 -4.91 15.97
CA GLY A 143 -3.87 -4.73 17.33
C GLY A 143 -2.57 -3.92 17.43
N GLY A 144 -2.02 -3.48 16.30
CA GLY A 144 -0.76 -2.73 16.28
C GLY A 144 0.48 -3.56 16.58
N HIS A 145 0.40 -4.88 16.51
CA HIS A 145 1.53 -5.79 16.67
C HIS A 145 2.40 -5.84 15.42
N VAL A 146 3.68 -6.17 15.59
CA VAL A 146 4.66 -6.22 14.49
C VAL A 146 4.30 -7.24 13.40
N ASP A 147 3.59 -8.32 13.75
CA ASP A 147 3.09 -9.35 12.85
C ASP A 147 1.97 -8.85 11.89
N GLN A 148 1.51 -7.62 12.10
CA GLN A 148 0.54 -6.91 11.26
C GLN A 148 1.17 -5.72 10.52
N GLY A 149 2.48 -5.52 10.68
CA GLY A 149 3.21 -4.44 10.04
C GLY A 149 3.78 -4.87 8.69
N TRP A 150 3.47 -4.09 7.65
CA TRP A 150 3.89 -4.33 6.28
C TRP A 150 4.39 -3.07 5.62
N ASP A 151 5.35 -3.20 4.73
CA ASP A 151 5.83 -2.15 3.86
C ASP A 151 5.66 -2.60 2.40
N LEU A 152 5.10 -1.72 1.56
CA LEU A 152 5.02 -1.93 0.13
C LEU A 152 6.31 -1.42 -0.50
N VAL A 153 7.11 -2.32 -1.06
CA VAL A 153 8.43 -2.04 -1.62
C VAL A 153 8.40 -2.28 -3.13
N PRO A 154 8.79 -1.30 -3.97
CA PRO A 154 8.88 -1.44 -5.43
C PRO A 154 9.81 -2.54 -5.90
#